data_5c36382597e9afbd44fa2bcf74ef1d85
#
_entry.id   5c36382597e9afbd44fa2bcf74ef1d85
#
_cell.length_a   1.000
_cell.length_b   1.000
_cell.length_c   1.000
_cell.angle_alpha   90.00
_cell.angle_beta   90.00
_cell.angle_gamma   90.00
#
_symmetry.space_group_name_H-M   'P 1'
#
loop_
_entity.id
_entity.type
_entity.pdbx_description
1 polymer ?
#
loop_
_entity_poly.entity_id
_entity_poly.type
_entity_poly.pdbx_seq_one_letter_code
_entity_poly.pdbx_strand_id
1 'polypeptide(L)'
;KSARRTDRFFSMVREEADFLAPVMADPDAWLEQGLPLKRGRSATLALVELEGRKLVIKRYNIKSASHALSRAWRPSRAWHSWIEAHRLRFLGIATPRPLALIERRLGPLRGRAWLITEYCEGPNLQDRLAAAENMPAGIDAAVRRLFAQLAEARIGHGDLKATNFICSGKDLFVLDLDAMRQYDSETAWRKAWRKDRARFLRNWPQASALQREIEAALPPD
;
A
#
# COMPACT_ATOMS: atom_id res chain seq x y z
N LYS A 1 -3.82 -16.17 26.64
CA LYS A 1 -2.50 -16.77 27.00
C LYS A 1 -1.51 -16.33 25.94
N SER A 2 -0.65 -15.34 26.27
CA SER A 2 0.42 -14.89 25.39
C SER A 2 1.51 -15.96 25.39
N ALA A 3 1.61 -16.74 24.33
CA ALA A 3 2.80 -17.54 24.08
C ALA A 3 3.89 -16.57 23.61
N ARG A 4 4.78 -16.17 24.51
CA ARG A 4 6.04 -15.50 24.19
C ARG A 4 6.92 -16.50 23.41
N ARG A 5 6.80 -16.55 22.11
CA ARG A 5 7.93 -16.86 21.26
C ARG A 5 8.76 -15.58 21.18
N THR A 6 9.95 -15.60 21.77
CA THR A 6 10.84 -14.47 21.98
C THR A 6 11.38 -13.82 20.71
N ASP A 7 10.96 -14.27 19.53
CA ASP A 7 11.49 -13.91 18.22
C ASP A 7 10.48 -13.24 17.26
N ARG A 8 9.22 -13.06 17.69
CA ARG A 8 8.19 -12.48 16.82
C ARG A 8 7.37 -11.42 17.54
N PHE A 9 7.21 -10.29 16.88
CA PHE A 9 6.22 -9.27 17.20
C PHE A 9 5.11 -9.32 16.15
N PHE A 10 3.85 -9.21 16.57
CA PHE A 10 2.72 -9.14 15.66
C PHE A 10 1.66 -8.16 16.18
N SER A 11 0.94 -7.56 15.25
CA SER A 11 -0.28 -6.81 15.48
C SER A 11 -1.32 -7.28 14.47
N MET A 12 -2.56 -7.45 14.90
CA MET A 12 -3.65 -7.87 14.03
C MET A 12 -4.98 -7.26 14.47
N VAL A 13 -5.93 -7.25 13.56
CA VAL A 13 -7.33 -6.93 13.86
C VAL A 13 -7.88 -8.05 14.74
N ARG A 14 -8.46 -7.70 15.88
CA ARG A 14 -8.84 -8.66 16.93
C ARG A 14 -9.84 -9.70 16.43
N GLU A 15 -10.80 -9.29 15.65
CA GLU A 15 -11.87 -10.12 15.10
C GLU A 15 -11.37 -11.12 14.06
N GLU A 16 -10.16 -10.95 13.55
CA GLU A 16 -9.54 -11.81 12.55
C GLU A 16 -8.54 -12.82 13.14
N ALA A 17 -8.41 -12.87 14.47
CA ALA A 17 -7.34 -13.61 15.13
C ALA A 17 -7.40 -15.12 14.85
N ASP A 18 -8.58 -15.73 14.99
CA ASP A 18 -8.76 -17.17 14.77
C ASP A 18 -8.65 -17.51 13.28
N PHE A 19 -9.28 -16.71 12.41
CA PHE A 19 -9.21 -16.85 10.98
C PHE A 19 -7.77 -16.78 10.44
N LEU A 20 -6.96 -15.86 10.93
CA LEU A 20 -5.58 -15.67 10.46
C LEU A 20 -4.57 -16.60 11.12
N ALA A 21 -4.95 -17.37 12.13
CA ALA A 21 -4.02 -18.22 12.88
C ALA A 21 -3.13 -19.12 12.01
N PRO A 22 -3.62 -19.80 10.95
CA PRO A 22 -2.78 -20.60 10.06
C PRO A 22 -1.72 -19.76 9.31
N VAL A 23 -2.10 -18.60 8.79
CA VAL A 23 -1.19 -17.70 8.06
C VAL A 23 -0.15 -17.10 9.01
N MET A 24 -0.57 -16.74 10.22
CA MET A 24 0.30 -16.19 11.26
C MET A 24 1.34 -17.21 11.75
N ALA A 25 1.02 -18.50 11.71
CA ALA A 25 1.94 -19.58 12.11
C ALA A 25 3.13 -19.69 11.15
N ASP A 26 2.90 -19.69 9.84
CA ASP A 26 3.94 -19.72 8.80
C ASP A 26 3.58 -18.88 7.58
N PRO A 27 3.81 -17.56 7.64
CA PRO A 27 3.49 -16.67 6.53
C PRO A 27 4.36 -16.90 5.28
N ASP A 28 5.55 -17.48 5.42
CA ASP A 28 6.40 -17.80 4.28
C ASP A 28 5.86 -19.00 3.48
N ALA A 29 5.38 -20.06 4.15
CA ALA A 29 4.75 -21.19 3.48
C ALA A 29 3.52 -20.75 2.68
N TRP A 30 2.67 -19.92 3.23
CA TRP A 30 1.51 -19.36 2.54
C TRP A 30 1.91 -18.47 1.36
N LEU A 31 2.97 -17.66 1.52
CA LEU A 31 3.50 -16.81 0.45
C LEU A 31 4.04 -17.64 -0.73
N GLU A 32 4.68 -18.78 -0.46
CA GLU A 32 5.27 -19.66 -1.48
C GLU A 32 4.21 -20.47 -2.24
N GLN A 33 3.14 -20.89 -1.56
CA GLN A 33 2.03 -21.63 -2.16
C GLN A 33 1.04 -20.71 -2.90
N GLY A 34 1.01 -19.42 -2.57
CA GLY A 34 0.10 -18.45 -3.17
C GLY A 34 0.43 -18.12 -4.61
N LEU A 35 -0.56 -17.55 -5.32
CA LEU A 35 -0.37 -17.02 -6.67
C LEU A 35 0.55 -15.79 -6.60
N PRO A 36 1.73 -15.81 -7.25
CA PRO A 36 2.67 -14.71 -7.15
C PRO A 36 2.14 -13.46 -7.87
N LEU A 37 1.98 -12.37 -7.13
CA LEU A 37 1.63 -11.06 -7.70
C LEU A 37 2.88 -10.24 -8.04
N LYS A 38 3.96 -10.38 -7.24
CA LYS A 38 5.22 -9.68 -7.46
C LYS A 38 6.38 -10.41 -6.79
N ARG A 39 7.45 -10.65 -7.53
CA ARG A 39 8.74 -11.11 -7.00
C ARG A 39 9.79 -10.05 -7.23
N GLY A 40 10.03 -9.18 -6.23
CA GLY A 40 10.97 -8.06 -6.33
C GLY A 40 12.08 -8.13 -5.29
N ARG A 41 13.18 -7.39 -5.54
CA ARG A 41 14.31 -7.29 -4.60
C ARG A 41 13.91 -6.69 -3.24
N SER A 42 12.91 -5.83 -3.18
CA SER A 42 12.51 -5.10 -1.96
C SER A 42 11.30 -5.71 -1.25
N ALA A 43 10.44 -6.42 -1.97
CA ALA A 43 9.27 -7.10 -1.44
C ALA A 43 8.83 -8.24 -2.37
N THR A 44 8.20 -9.24 -1.79
CA THR A 44 7.53 -10.35 -2.47
C THR A 44 6.06 -10.33 -2.07
N LEU A 45 5.17 -10.44 -3.04
CA LEU A 45 3.72 -10.44 -2.83
C LEU A 45 3.09 -11.69 -3.44
N ALA A 46 2.17 -12.30 -2.72
CA ALA A 46 1.33 -13.36 -3.25
C ALA A 46 -0.13 -13.17 -2.85
N LEU A 47 -1.03 -13.57 -3.75
CA LEU A 47 -2.44 -13.76 -3.47
C LEU A 47 -2.63 -15.16 -2.89
N VAL A 48 -3.29 -15.23 -1.76
CA VAL A 48 -3.65 -16.50 -1.10
C VAL A 48 -5.14 -16.54 -0.84
N GLU A 49 -5.69 -17.72 -0.80
CA GLU A 49 -7.08 -17.95 -0.43
C GLU A 49 -7.14 -18.75 0.87
N LEU A 50 -7.89 -18.25 1.83
CA LEU A 50 -8.12 -18.87 3.13
C LEU A 50 -9.62 -18.85 3.42
N GLU A 51 -10.23 -20.02 3.56
CA GLU A 51 -11.67 -20.19 3.84
C GLU A 51 -12.56 -19.36 2.89
N GLY A 52 -12.25 -19.38 1.58
CA GLY A 52 -12.97 -18.63 0.55
C GLY A 52 -12.71 -17.12 0.51
N ARG A 53 -11.85 -16.60 1.37
CA ARG A 53 -11.45 -15.18 1.35
C ARG A 53 -10.08 -15.01 0.69
N LYS A 54 -9.97 -14.04 -0.19
CA LYS A 54 -8.73 -13.69 -0.88
C LYS A 54 -7.94 -12.67 -0.06
N LEU A 55 -6.67 -12.98 0.19
CA LEU A 55 -5.75 -12.17 0.97
C LEU A 55 -4.48 -11.89 0.16
N VAL A 56 -3.82 -10.78 0.44
CA VAL A 56 -2.48 -10.48 -0.07
C VAL A 56 -1.48 -10.54 1.08
N ILE A 57 -0.45 -11.38 0.91
CA ILE A 57 0.70 -11.41 1.82
C ILE A 57 1.85 -10.66 1.14
N LYS A 58 2.29 -9.55 1.74
CA LYS A 58 3.46 -8.78 1.32
C LYS A 58 4.61 -9.01 2.30
N ARG A 59 5.65 -9.73 1.87
CA ARG A 59 6.89 -9.90 2.63
C ARG A 59 7.89 -8.81 2.24
N TYR A 60 8.43 -8.12 3.24
CA TYR A 60 9.50 -7.13 3.08
C TYR A 60 10.86 -7.81 3.17
N ASN A 61 11.61 -7.78 2.09
CA ASN A 61 12.92 -8.42 1.98
C ASN A 61 14.01 -7.56 2.63
N ILE A 62 14.94 -8.20 3.35
CA ILE A 62 16.12 -7.54 3.92
C ILE A 62 17.15 -7.41 2.80
N LYS A 63 17.55 -6.18 2.48
CA LYS A 63 18.49 -5.91 1.37
C LYS A 63 19.95 -6.29 1.70
N SER A 64 20.39 -6.15 2.95
CA SER A 64 21.72 -6.54 3.44
C SER A 64 21.80 -6.52 4.97
N ALA A 65 22.76 -7.25 5.55
CA ALA A 65 22.99 -7.28 7.00
C ALA A 65 23.42 -5.91 7.55
N SER A 66 24.23 -5.14 6.82
CA SER A 66 24.65 -3.78 7.21
C SER A 66 23.47 -2.81 7.27
N HIS A 67 22.52 -2.91 6.35
CA HIS A 67 21.29 -2.13 6.38
C HIS A 67 20.34 -2.55 7.51
N ALA A 68 20.36 -3.82 7.93
CA ALA A 68 19.57 -4.28 9.07
C ALA A 68 20.06 -3.67 10.38
N LEU A 69 21.37 -3.59 10.56
CA LEU A 69 21.99 -3.04 11.77
C LEU A 69 21.77 -1.53 11.91
N SER A 70 21.98 -0.75 10.85
CA SER A 70 21.81 0.71 10.86
C SER A 70 20.36 1.18 11.08
N ARG A 71 19.39 0.31 10.90
CA ARG A 71 17.94 0.59 11.01
C ARG A 71 17.22 -0.25 12.08
N ALA A 72 17.97 -0.97 12.92
CA ALA A 72 17.41 -1.87 13.93
C ALA A 72 16.39 -1.17 14.86
N TRP A 73 16.63 0.10 15.17
CA TRP A 73 15.81 0.92 16.07
C TRP A 73 14.64 1.65 15.41
N ARG A 74 14.52 1.63 14.07
CA ARG A 74 13.43 2.34 13.36
C ARG A 74 12.26 1.39 13.08
N PRO A 75 11.02 1.86 13.04
CA PRO A 75 9.88 1.08 12.59
C PRO A 75 10.14 0.44 11.22
N SER A 76 9.66 -0.80 10.99
CA SER A 76 9.79 -1.45 9.68
C SER A 76 8.91 -0.77 8.65
N ARG A 77 9.17 -1.02 7.34
CA ARG A 77 8.25 -0.59 6.28
C ARG A 77 6.89 -1.25 6.42
N ALA A 78 6.85 -2.49 6.91
CA ALA A 78 5.58 -3.18 7.18
C ALA A 78 4.80 -2.46 8.28
N TRP A 79 5.45 -2.07 9.39
CA TRP A 79 4.83 -1.28 10.45
C TRP A 79 4.33 0.07 9.93
N HIS A 80 5.16 0.76 9.14
CA HIS A 80 4.77 2.03 8.54
C HIS A 80 3.52 1.87 7.67
N SER A 81 3.53 0.92 6.73
CA SER A 81 2.36 0.66 5.87
C SER A 81 1.14 0.20 6.64
N TRP A 82 1.31 -0.55 7.74
CA TRP A 82 0.23 -0.92 8.65
C TRP A 82 -0.45 0.31 9.25
N ILE A 83 0.33 1.24 9.81
CA ILE A 83 -0.20 2.48 10.40
C ILE A 83 -0.88 3.34 9.35
N GLU A 84 -0.24 3.54 8.19
CA GLU A 84 -0.81 4.35 7.11
C GLU A 84 -2.11 3.75 6.55
N ALA A 85 -2.20 2.42 6.42
CA ALA A 85 -3.44 1.77 5.99
C ALA A 85 -4.58 2.00 6.98
N HIS A 86 -4.34 1.89 8.28
CA HIS A 86 -5.35 2.22 9.29
C HIS A 86 -5.72 3.70 9.28
N ARG A 87 -4.74 4.59 9.09
CA ARG A 87 -4.98 6.04 8.95
C ARG A 87 -5.88 6.35 7.76
N LEU A 88 -5.57 5.82 6.57
CA LEU A 88 -6.40 6.03 5.38
C LEU A 88 -7.83 5.56 5.61
N ARG A 89 -8.00 4.38 6.18
CA ARG A 89 -9.34 3.85 6.48
C ARG A 89 -10.10 4.71 7.48
N PHE A 90 -9.43 5.20 8.52
CA PHE A 90 -10.03 6.13 9.48
C PHE A 90 -10.50 7.43 8.84
N LEU A 91 -9.75 7.92 7.83
CA LEU A 91 -10.09 9.11 7.04
C LEU A 91 -11.10 8.82 5.92
N GLY A 92 -11.62 7.60 5.80
CA GLY A 92 -12.54 7.22 4.73
C GLY A 92 -11.89 7.13 3.35
N ILE A 93 -10.57 7.06 3.26
CA ILE A 93 -9.81 6.91 2.02
C ILE A 93 -9.66 5.41 1.71
N ALA A 94 -10.06 5.01 0.50
CA ALA A 94 -10.07 3.62 0.09
C ALA A 94 -8.65 3.04 -0.02
N THR A 95 -8.39 1.97 0.73
CA THR A 95 -7.19 1.15 0.69
C THR A 95 -7.55 -0.28 1.13
N PRO A 96 -6.86 -1.33 0.66
CA PRO A 96 -7.11 -2.68 1.15
C PRO A 96 -7.06 -2.74 2.68
N ARG A 97 -8.04 -3.42 3.27
CA ARG A 97 -8.11 -3.53 4.74
C ARG A 97 -6.86 -4.25 5.27
N PRO A 98 -6.08 -3.62 6.15
CA PRO A 98 -4.97 -4.28 6.82
C PRO A 98 -5.52 -5.25 7.86
N LEU A 99 -5.06 -6.50 7.84
CA LEU A 99 -5.55 -7.58 8.69
C LEU A 99 -4.53 -7.99 9.75
N ALA A 100 -3.26 -8.11 9.35
CA ALA A 100 -2.17 -8.44 10.28
C ALA A 100 -0.82 -7.90 9.82
N LEU A 101 0.02 -7.64 10.79
CA LEU A 101 1.45 -7.34 10.66
C LEU A 101 2.24 -8.36 11.47
N ILE A 102 3.28 -8.92 10.86
CA ILE A 102 4.23 -9.82 11.53
C ILE A 102 5.63 -9.26 11.36
N GLU A 103 6.41 -9.19 12.44
CA GLU A 103 7.84 -8.89 12.40
C GLU A 103 8.61 -9.98 13.12
N ARG A 104 9.61 -10.57 12.47
CA ARG A 104 10.63 -11.36 13.18
C ARG A 104 11.64 -10.41 13.81
N ARG A 105 12.00 -10.68 15.05
CA ARG A 105 12.99 -9.89 15.79
C ARG A 105 13.95 -10.83 16.50
N LEU A 106 15.24 -10.46 16.53
CA LEU A 106 16.25 -11.09 17.39
C LEU A 106 16.76 -10.00 18.34
N GLY A 107 16.17 -9.91 19.54
CA GLY A 107 16.37 -8.78 20.44
C GLY A 107 15.95 -7.46 19.77
N PRO A 108 16.82 -6.44 19.74
CA PRO A 108 16.54 -5.17 19.06
C PRO A 108 16.66 -5.28 17.53
N LEU A 109 17.25 -6.34 17.00
CA LEU A 109 17.49 -6.51 15.57
C LEU A 109 16.21 -6.93 14.86
N ARG A 110 15.84 -6.18 13.82
CA ARG A 110 14.71 -6.49 12.96
C ARG A 110 15.10 -7.49 11.88
N GLY A 111 14.29 -8.52 11.75
CA GLY A 111 14.34 -9.49 10.69
C GLY A 111 13.34 -9.18 9.56
N ARG A 112 12.82 -10.25 8.97
CA ARG A 112 11.76 -10.18 7.97
C ARG A 112 10.47 -9.64 8.58
N ALA A 113 9.67 -8.99 7.75
CA ALA A 113 8.34 -8.52 8.13
C ALA A 113 7.33 -8.84 7.03
N TRP A 114 6.09 -9.10 7.43
CA TRP A 114 4.98 -9.38 6.53
C TRP A 114 3.81 -8.46 6.88
N LEU A 115 3.13 -8.00 5.86
CA LEU A 115 1.85 -7.31 5.96
C LEU A 115 0.80 -8.16 5.24
N ILE A 116 -0.30 -8.44 5.91
CA ILE A 116 -1.43 -9.18 5.37
C ILE A 116 -2.59 -8.21 5.22
N THR A 117 -3.15 -8.15 4.02
CA THR A 117 -4.30 -7.31 3.70
C THR A 117 -5.38 -8.12 2.99
N GLU A 118 -6.60 -7.63 2.97
CA GLU A 118 -7.60 -8.11 2.02
C GLU A 118 -7.13 -7.87 0.58
N TYR A 119 -7.52 -8.77 -0.32
CA TYR A 119 -7.31 -8.57 -1.75
C TYR A 119 -8.34 -7.58 -2.28
N CYS A 120 -7.90 -6.63 -3.09
CA CYS A 120 -8.76 -5.70 -3.79
C CYS A 120 -8.88 -6.14 -5.25
N GLU A 121 -10.08 -6.51 -5.68
CA GLU A 121 -10.34 -6.95 -7.05
C GLU A 121 -10.46 -5.75 -7.99
N GLY A 122 -9.89 -5.89 -9.18
CA GLY A 122 -9.97 -4.91 -10.25
C GLY A 122 -8.63 -4.67 -10.95
N PRO A 123 -8.64 -4.05 -12.12
CA PRO A 123 -7.43 -3.62 -12.81
C PRO A 123 -6.81 -2.43 -12.07
N ASN A 124 -5.49 -2.28 -12.18
CA ASN A 124 -4.87 -1.03 -11.76
C ASN A 124 -5.24 0.11 -12.73
N LEU A 125 -5.06 1.35 -12.28
CA LEU A 125 -5.48 2.53 -13.04
C LEU A 125 -4.73 2.67 -14.37
N GLN A 126 -3.47 2.24 -14.45
CA GLN A 126 -2.72 2.28 -15.69
C GLN A 126 -3.31 1.32 -16.73
N ASP A 127 -3.59 0.07 -16.33
CA ASP A 127 -4.20 -0.92 -17.22
C ASP A 127 -5.63 -0.53 -17.60
N ARG A 128 -6.39 0.04 -16.64
CA ARG A 128 -7.76 0.51 -16.86
C ARG A 128 -7.84 1.62 -17.91
N LEU A 129 -6.81 2.45 -18.02
CA LEU A 129 -6.72 3.58 -18.93
C LEU A 129 -5.81 3.31 -20.15
N ALA A 130 -5.25 2.10 -20.30
CA ALA A 130 -4.24 1.81 -21.33
C ALA A 130 -4.71 2.08 -22.77
N ALA A 131 -5.99 1.84 -23.07
CA ALA A 131 -6.60 2.09 -24.38
C ALA A 131 -7.53 3.30 -24.40
N ALA A 132 -7.55 4.11 -23.34
CA ALA A 132 -8.46 5.25 -23.24
C ALA A 132 -7.83 6.50 -23.85
N GLU A 133 -8.55 7.15 -24.77
CA GLU A 133 -8.19 8.46 -25.30
C GLU A 133 -8.56 9.58 -24.31
N ASN A 134 -9.66 9.40 -23.58
CA ASN A 134 -10.19 10.32 -22.58
C ASN A 134 -10.49 9.56 -21.27
N MET A 135 -10.58 10.29 -20.17
CA MET A 135 -10.86 9.68 -18.86
C MET A 135 -12.35 9.35 -18.73
N PRO A 136 -12.73 8.06 -18.49
CA PRO A 136 -14.13 7.70 -18.27
C PRO A 136 -14.71 8.44 -17.05
N ALA A 137 -15.94 8.92 -17.14
CA ALA A 137 -16.58 9.77 -16.12
C ALA A 137 -16.55 9.15 -14.70
N GLY A 138 -16.73 7.83 -14.57
CA GLY A 138 -16.63 7.15 -13.27
C GLY A 138 -15.22 7.14 -12.69
N ILE A 139 -14.19 7.07 -13.55
CA ILE A 139 -12.79 7.16 -13.14
C ILE A 139 -12.43 8.60 -12.77
N ASP A 140 -12.88 9.59 -13.55
CA ASP A 140 -12.70 11.02 -13.24
C ASP A 140 -13.22 11.34 -11.83
N ALA A 141 -14.46 10.97 -11.54
CA ALA A 141 -15.06 11.18 -10.22
C ALA A 141 -14.27 10.50 -9.08
N ALA A 142 -13.77 9.28 -9.31
CA ALA A 142 -13.00 8.55 -8.32
C ALA A 142 -11.61 9.19 -8.08
N VAL A 143 -10.94 9.62 -9.14
CA VAL A 143 -9.66 10.33 -9.09
C VAL A 143 -9.82 11.65 -8.32
N ARG A 144 -10.78 12.50 -8.72
CA ARG A 144 -11.04 13.78 -8.03
C ARG A 144 -11.32 13.58 -6.55
N ARG A 145 -12.20 12.64 -6.21
CA ARG A 145 -12.54 12.35 -4.80
C ARG A 145 -11.32 11.91 -4.01
N LEU A 146 -10.56 10.93 -4.50
CA LEU A 146 -9.40 10.41 -3.81
C LEU A 146 -8.34 11.50 -3.58
N PHE A 147 -7.98 12.25 -4.64
CA PHE A 147 -6.92 13.24 -4.53
C PHE A 147 -7.34 14.47 -3.72
N ALA A 148 -8.63 14.82 -3.71
CA ALA A 148 -9.17 15.84 -2.80
C ALA A 148 -9.04 15.40 -1.33
N GLN A 149 -9.39 14.14 -1.00
CA GLN A 149 -9.25 13.60 0.35
C GLN A 149 -7.78 13.56 0.81
N LEU A 150 -6.85 13.13 -0.07
CA LEU A 150 -5.41 13.13 0.25
C LEU A 150 -4.88 14.55 0.49
N ALA A 151 -5.32 15.51 -0.31
CA ALA A 151 -4.92 16.92 -0.18
C ALA A 151 -5.47 17.52 1.13
N GLU A 152 -6.75 17.33 1.44
CA GLU A 152 -7.38 17.79 2.68
C GLU A 152 -6.65 17.25 3.92
N ALA A 153 -6.28 15.97 3.90
CA ALA A 153 -5.52 15.33 4.97
C ALA A 153 -4.01 15.67 4.93
N ARG A 154 -3.53 16.43 3.95
CA ARG A 154 -2.10 16.70 3.70
C ARG A 154 -1.25 15.44 3.64
N ILE A 155 -1.76 14.42 2.95
CA ILE A 155 -1.06 13.15 2.75
C ILE A 155 -0.37 13.17 1.38
N GLY A 156 0.94 12.85 1.36
CA GLY A 156 1.72 12.55 0.16
C GLY A 156 1.99 11.06 0.06
N HIS A 157 1.89 10.49 -1.14
CA HIS A 157 2.12 9.07 -1.38
C HIS A 157 3.60 8.70 -1.39
N GLY A 158 4.46 9.59 -1.92
CA GLY A 158 5.90 9.39 -2.03
C GLY A 158 6.36 8.46 -3.17
N ASP A 159 5.47 7.66 -3.76
CA ASP A 159 5.70 6.85 -4.98
C ASP A 159 4.42 6.79 -5.83
N LEU A 160 3.88 7.96 -6.19
CA LEU A 160 2.60 8.11 -6.87
C LEU A 160 2.71 7.62 -8.31
N LYS A 161 2.28 6.37 -8.55
CA LYS A 161 2.22 5.72 -9.87
C LYS A 161 0.82 5.19 -10.11
N ALA A 162 0.36 5.20 -11.36
CA ALA A 162 -0.95 4.68 -11.73
C ALA A 162 -1.14 3.20 -11.38
N THR A 163 -0.05 2.40 -11.39
CA THR A 163 -0.07 1.01 -10.96
C THR A 163 -0.30 0.80 -9.46
N ASN A 164 -0.19 1.85 -8.65
CA ASN A 164 -0.44 1.80 -7.20
C ASN A 164 -1.89 2.13 -6.85
N PHE A 165 -2.79 2.13 -7.83
CA PHE A 165 -4.22 2.36 -7.63
C PHE A 165 -5.02 1.25 -8.29
N ILE A 166 -5.94 0.62 -7.55
CA ILE A 166 -6.87 -0.38 -8.08
C ILE A 166 -8.24 0.24 -8.27
N CYS A 167 -8.79 0.08 -9.47
CA CYS A 167 -10.15 0.48 -9.80
C CYS A 167 -11.12 -0.65 -9.36
N SER A 168 -11.84 -0.46 -8.27
CA SER A 168 -12.79 -1.44 -7.75
C SER A 168 -14.15 -0.77 -7.49
N GLY A 169 -15.17 -1.20 -8.23
CA GLY A 169 -16.47 -0.56 -8.19
C GLY A 169 -16.39 0.93 -8.58
N LYS A 170 -16.87 1.80 -7.70
CA LYS A 170 -16.83 3.26 -7.84
C LYS A 170 -15.59 3.91 -7.20
N ASP A 171 -14.75 3.12 -6.56
CA ASP A 171 -13.65 3.62 -5.75
C ASP A 171 -12.28 3.30 -6.36
N LEU A 172 -11.32 4.16 -6.05
CA LEU A 172 -9.93 4.00 -6.40
C LEU A 172 -9.14 3.69 -5.12
N PHE A 173 -8.69 2.45 -5.00
CA PHE A 173 -7.98 1.96 -3.82
C PHE A 173 -6.49 2.26 -3.90
N VAL A 174 -5.93 2.87 -2.88
CA VAL A 174 -4.50 3.21 -2.77
C VAL A 174 -3.71 2.00 -2.28
N LEU A 175 -2.63 1.66 -3.00
CA LEU A 175 -1.68 0.59 -2.68
C LEU A 175 -0.29 1.15 -2.38
N ASP A 176 0.59 0.28 -1.84
CA ASP A 176 2.03 0.53 -1.62
C ASP A 176 2.34 1.77 -0.78
N LEU A 177 1.86 1.77 0.46
CA LEU A 177 1.93 2.86 1.41
C LEU A 177 3.33 3.05 2.05
N ASP A 178 4.36 2.37 1.54
CA ASP A 178 5.71 2.30 2.12
C ASP A 178 6.40 3.66 2.28
N ALA A 179 6.08 4.61 1.41
CA ALA A 179 6.66 5.95 1.39
C ALA A 179 5.66 7.05 1.77
N MET A 180 4.40 6.66 2.05
CA MET A 180 3.32 7.58 2.37
C MET A 180 3.61 8.36 3.65
N ARG A 181 3.19 9.62 3.69
CA ARG A 181 3.34 10.48 4.87
C ARG A 181 2.22 11.50 4.96
N GLN A 182 1.79 11.76 6.18
CA GLN A 182 1.03 12.94 6.50
C GLN A 182 1.98 14.07 6.90
N TYR A 183 1.69 15.30 6.48
CA TYR A 183 2.52 16.47 6.70
C TYR A 183 1.82 17.45 7.66
N ASP A 184 2.57 17.97 8.62
CA ASP A 184 2.03 18.91 9.61
C ASP A 184 1.77 20.30 9.02
N SER A 185 2.56 20.70 7.99
CA SER A 185 2.39 21.97 7.32
C SER A 185 2.00 21.83 5.86
N GLU A 186 1.18 22.77 5.39
CA GLU A 186 0.77 22.84 3.99
C GLU A 186 1.96 23.05 3.05
N THR A 187 2.93 23.88 3.43
CA THR A 187 4.13 24.14 2.65
C THR A 187 4.95 22.87 2.42
N ALA A 188 5.13 22.04 3.47
CA ALA A 188 5.84 20.79 3.35
C ALA A 188 5.08 19.78 2.49
N TRP A 189 3.74 19.73 2.64
CA TRP A 189 2.87 18.91 1.81
C TRP A 189 2.93 19.34 0.34
N ARG A 190 2.76 20.62 0.01
CA ARG A 190 2.84 21.12 -1.37
C ARG A 190 4.16 20.78 -2.05
N LYS A 191 5.28 20.86 -1.32
CA LYS A 191 6.58 20.43 -1.84
C LYS A 191 6.63 18.94 -2.19
N ALA A 192 6.01 18.09 -1.38
CA ALA A 192 5.91 16.65 -1.65
C ALA A 192 4.90 16.37 -2.78
N TRP A 193 3.75 17.06 -2.77
CA TRP A 193 2.70 16.95 -3.76
C TRP A 193 3.19 17.24 -5.17
N ARG A 194 3.95 18.32 -5.39
CA ARG A 194 4.52 18.62 -6.72
C ARG A 194 5.34 17.46 -7.29
N LYS A 195 6.11 16.76 -6.44
CA LYS A 195 6.88 15.59 -6.87
C LYS A 195 5.99 14.40 -7.21
N ASP A 196 4.98 14.17 -6.38
CA ASP A 196 4.01 13.09 -6.56
C ASP A 196 3.18 13.35 -7.82
N ARG A 197 2.65 14.55 -8.00
CA ARG A 197 1.89 14.98 -9.18
C ARG A 197 2.71 14.82 -10.47
N ALA A 198 3.94 15.34 -10.50
CA ALA A 198 4.82 15.20 -11.64
C ALA A 198 5.14 13.73 -11.98
N ARG A 199 5.27 12.87 -10.96
CA ARG A 199 5.47 11.43 -11.16
C ARG A 199 4.20 10.77 -11.71
N PHE A 200 3.04 11.13 -11.20
CA PHE A 200 1.76 10.58 -11.62
C PHE A 200 1.45 10.91 -13.08
N LEU A 201 1.64 12.14 -13.50
CA LEU A 201 1.40 12.58 -14.87
C LEU A 201 2.31 11.89 -15.90
N ARG A 202 3.48 11.41 -15.51
CA ARG A 202 4.37 10.64 -16.40
C ARG A 202 3.89 9.24 -16.76
N ASN A 203 2.79 8.75 -16.18
CA ASN A 203 2.23 7.45 -16.55
C ASN A 203 1.53 7.48 -17.92
N TRP A 204 1.24 8.65 -18.46
CA TRP A 204 0.53 8.84 -19.73
C TRP A 204 1.36 9.62 -20.75
N PRO A 205 1.08 9.45 -22.07
CA PRO A 205 1.79 10.19 -23.10
C PRO A 205 1.69 11.70 -22.89
N GLN A 206 2.82 12.37 -23.01
CA GLN A 206 2.90 13.82 -22.82
C GLN A 206 1.96 14.55 -23.77
N ALA A 207 1.25 15.55 -23.25
CA ALA A 207 0.30 16.38 -23.99
C ALA A 207 -0.88 15.60 -24.64
N SER A 208 -1.15 14.37 -24.21
CA SER A 208 -2.37 13.65 -24.63
C SER A 208 -3.62 14.28 -24.04
N ALA A 209 -4.80 14.04 -24.64
CA ALA A 209 -6.07 14.46 -24.07
C ALA A 209 -6.27 13.87 -22.68
N LEU A 210 -6.03 12.57 -22.54
CA LEU A 210 -6.11 11.84 -21.27
C LEU A 210 -5.22 12.47 -20.18
N GLN A 211 -3.94 12.81 -20.50
CA GLN A 211 -3.05 13.44 -19.53
C GLN A 211 -3.57 14.78 -19.05
N ARG A 212 -4.11 15.62 -19.96
CA ARG A 212 -4.70 16.92 -19.60
C ARG A 212 -5.94 16.77 -18.72
N GLU A 213 -6.79 15.80 -19.00
CA GLU A 213 -7.98 15.53 -18.16
C GLU A 213 -7.58 15.03 -16.76
N ILE A 214 -6.61 14.13 -16.68
CA ILE A 214 -6.07 13.67 -15.40
C ILE A 214 -5.46 14.84 -14.64
N GLU A 215 -4.67 15.68 -15.30
CA GLU A 215 -4.08 16.88 -14.68
C GLU A 215 -5.14 17.83 -14.13
N ALA A 216 -6.22 18.05 -14.84
CA ALA A 216 -7.35 18.87 -14.42
C ALA A 216 -8.17 18.24 -13.27
N ALA A 217 -8.05 16.94 -13.08
CA ALA A 217 -8.68 16.23 -11.98
C ALA A 217 -7.88 16.27 -10.67
N LEU A 218 -6.59 16.61 -10.74
CA LEU A 218 -5.72 16.67 -9.56
C LEU A 218 -5.80 18.04 -8.86
N PRO A 219 -5.59 18.09 -7.52
CA PRO A 219 -5.43 19.35 -6.81
C PRO A 219 -4.30 20.19 -7.44
N PRO A 220 -4.44 21.54 -7.45
CA PRO A 220 -3.39 22.43 -7.96
C PRO A 220 -2.12 22.36 -7.08
N ASP A 221 -1.02 22.86 -7.62
CA ASP A 221 0.29 22.94 -6.94
C ASP A 221 0.31 23.94 -5.78
#